data_e226004c0b37cda792a172c58d411810
#
_entry.id   e226004c0b37cda792a172c58d411810
#
_cell.length_a   1.000
_cell.length_b   1.000
_cell.length_c   1.000
_cell.angle_alpha   90.00
_cell.angle_beta   90.00
_cell.angle_gamma   90.00
#
_symmetry.space_group_name_H-M   'P 1'
#
loop_
_entity.id
_entity.type
_entity.pdbx_description
1 polymer ?
#
loop_
_entity_poly.entity_id
_entity_poly.type
_entity_poly.pdbx_seq_one_letter_code
_entity_poly.pdbx_strand_id
1 'polypeptide(L)'
;MPRGGSSGALGVMPVTVVVDVANVMGSRPDGWWKDRAGAATRLLALLPDLVGRDVAGPDGDRVVIEQLVAVVESAAKAAEAPEGVVVVRAPKGGDDSIVSAAEERDVAGEHIIVVSADRGLRARLPDGVVAAGPGWLNSLLGR
;
A
#
# COMPACT_ATOMS: atom_id res chain seq x y z
N MET A 1 25.84 -9.31 -1.91
CA MET A 1 25.48 -9.02 -1.51
C MET A 1 24.86 -8.80 -1.69
N PRO A 2 24.45 -8.98 -1.66
CA PRO A 2 23.64 -8.61 -1.82
C PRO A 2 23.20 -7.63 -1.73
N ARG A 3 22.81 -7.36 -1.96
CA ARG A 3 22.52 -6.32 -1.87
C ARG A 3 22.62 -5.89 -0.84
N GLY A 4 22.73 -6.08 -0.63
CA GLY A 4 22.78 -5.82 0.28
C GLY A 4 22.98 -5.62 0.99
N GLY A 5 23.23 -5.74 1.05
CA GLY A 5 23.35 -5.59 1.86
C GLY A 5 23.43 -4.85 2.27
N SER A 6 23.28 -4.69 2.05
CA SER A 6 23.29 -4.01 2.47
C SER A 6 23.05 -3.31 3.09
N SER A 7 22.76 -3.31 2.91
CA SER A 7 22.44 -2.67 3.54
C SER A 7 22.41 -2.65 4.59
N GLY A 8 23.01 -2.77 4.59
CA GLY A 8 22.95 -2.75 5.80
C GLY A 8 22.04 -3.02 6.18
N ALA A 9 22.03 -3.17 5.36
CA ALA A 9 21.06 -3.40 5.75
C ALA A 9 20.76 -4.22 6.82
N LEU A 10 21.45 -4.30 7.69
CA LEU A 10 21.33 -5.11 8.85
C LEU A 10 19.91 -5.19 9.32
N GLY A 11 19.18 -6.18 8.83
CA GLY A 11 17.79 -6.40 9.19
C GLY A 11 16.77 -5.49 8.54
N VAL A 12 17.19 -4.61 7.64
CA VAL A 12 16.26 -3.75 6.90
C VAL A 12 15.99 -4.35 5.55
N MET A 13 14.70 -4.59 5.25
CA MET A 13 14.31 -5.25 4.02
C MET A 13 13.54 -4.27 3.14
N PRO A 14 13.92 -4.13 1.86
CA PRO A 14 13.13 -3.32 0.95
C PRO A 14 11.78 -3.99 0.65
N VAL A 15 10.71 -3.23 0.69
CA VAL A 15 9.37 -3.73 0.45
C VAL A 15 8.63 -2.84 -0.53
N THR A 16 7.68 -3.44 -1.22
CA THR A 16 6.67 -2.73 -1.99
C THR A 16 5.39 -2.76 -1.16
N VAL A 17 4.76 -1.61 -0.98
CA VAL A 17 3.50 -1.50 -0.24
C VAL A 17 2.37 -1.30 -1.25
N VAL A 18 1.42 -2.24 -1.26
CA VAL A 18 0.22 -2.16 -2.09
C VAL A 18 -0.93 -1.70 -1.20
N VAL A 19 -1.53 -0.58 -1.55
CA VAL A 19 -2.53 0.09 -0.71
C VAL A 19 -3.93 -0.10 -1.30
N ASP A 20 -4.82 -0.67 -0.50
CA ASP A 20 -6.26 -0.71 -0.78
C ASP A 20 -6.83 0.66 -0.37
N VAL A 21 -6.88 1.59 -1.31
CA VAL A 21 -7.25 2.98 -1.03
C VAL A 21 -8.66 3.08 -0.43
N ALA A 22 -9.61 2.32 -0.95
CA ALA A 22 -10.99 2.34 -0.44
C ALA A 22 -11.04 1.92 1.03
N ASN A 23 -10.28 0.90 1.39
CA ASN A 23 -10.25 0.39 2.76
C ASN A 23 -9.58 1.38 3.72
N VAL A 24 -8.49 2.02 3.28
CA VAL A 24 -7.80 3.03 4.10
C VAL A 24 -8.67 4.28 4.27
N MET A 25 -9.30 4.77 3.20
CA MET A 25 -10.25 5.88 3.29
C MET A 25 -11.36 5.56 4.27
N GLY A 26 -11.95 4.37 4.14
CA GLY A 26 -13.07 3.93 4.97
C GLY A 26 -12.72 3.72 6.42
N SER A 27 -11.44 3.69 6.78
CA SER A 27 -11.00 3.48 8.16
C SER A 27 -11.18 4.72 9.04
N ARG A 28 -11.49 5.89 8.46
CA ARG A 28 -11.65 7.14 9.19
C ARG A 28 -12.99 7.78 8.81
N PRO A 29 -13.82 8.18 9.78
CA PRO A 29 -15.11 8.83 9.49
C PRO A 29 -14.93 10.34 9.28
N ASP A 30 -14.18 10.72 8.28
CA ASP A 30 -13.78 12.10 8.02
C ASP A 30 -14.55 12.74 6.85
N GLY A 31 -15.68 12.11 6.44
CA GLY A 31 -16.51 12.64 5.36
C GLY A 31 -16.08 12.20 3.96
N TRP A 32 -15.21 11.22 3.86
CA TRP A 32 -14.68 10.72 2.57
C TRP A 32 -15.80 10.34 1.58
N TRP A 33 -16.94 9.87 2.10
CA TRP A 33 -18.07 9.43 1.27
C TRP A 33 -18.76 10.59 0.52
N LYS A 34 -18.52 11.82 0.94
CA LYS A 34 -19.12 13.00 0.29
C LYS A 34 -18.36 13.39 -0.98
N ASP A 35 -17.08 13.09 -1.05
CA ASP A 35 -16.23 13.38 -2.21
C ASP A 35 -15.10 12.36 -2.24
N ARG A 36 -15.39 11.20 -2.81
CA ARG A 36 -14.44 10.09 -2.81
C ARG A 36 -13.19 10.38 -3.62
N ALA A 37 -13.32 11.05 -4.75
CA ALA A 37 -12.17 11.42 -5.57
C ALA A 37 -11.26 12.41 -4.85
N GLY A 38 -11.85 13.41 -4.18
CA GLY A 38 -11.06 14.37 -3.40
C GLY A 38 -10.39 13.73 -2.20
N ALA A 39 -11.10 12.83 -1.50
CA ALA A 39 -10.53 12.13 -0.36
C ALA A 39 -9.37 11.23 -0.79
N ALA A 40 -9.52 10.54 -1.91
CA ALA A 40 -8.45 9.71 -2.46
C ALA A 40 -7.26 10.57 -2.88
N THR A 41 -7.48 11.69 -3.52
CA THR A 41 -6.41 12.62 -3.92
C THR A 41 -5.62 13.07 -2.70
N ARG A 42 -6.30 13.43 -1.61
CA ARG A 42 -5.63 13.86 -0.38
C ARG A 42 -4.82 12.72 0.25
N LEU A 43 -5.35 11.51 0.27
CA LEU A 43 -4.63 10.35 0.78
C LEU A 43 -3.40 10.05 -0.07
N LEU A 44 -3.58 10.00 -1.37
CA LEU A 44 -2.47 9.69 -2.30
C LEU A 44 -1.35 10.72 -2.19
N ALA A 45 -1.70 11.99 -1.96
CA ALA A 45 -0.71 13.06 -1.85
C ALA A 45 0.23 12.89 -0.65
N LEU A 46 -0.18 12.13 0.37
CA LEU A 46 0.65 11.86 1.54
C LEU A 46 1.66 10.73 1.30
N LEU A 47 1.40 9.85 0.34
CA LEU A 47 2.19 8.62 0.16
C LEU A 47 3.62 8.83 -0.30
N PRO A 48 3.93 9.81 -1.19
CA PRO A 48 5.30 9.96 -1.68
C PRO A 48 6.35 10.14 -0.58
N ASP A 49 5.98 10.76 0.54
CA ASP A 49 6.91 10.98 1.64
C ASP A 49 7.36 9.68 2.31
N LEU A 50 6.64 8.59 2.10
CA LEU A 50 7.03 7.29 2.66
C LEU A 50 8.10 6.58 1.84
N VAL A 51 8.27 6.94 0.57
CA VAL A 51 9.24 6.27 -0.29
C VAL A 51 10.65 6.53 0.22
N GLY A 52 11.40 5.45 0.43
CA GLY A 52 12.76 5.52 0.95
C GLY A 52 12.85 5.55 2.46
N ARG A 53 11.74 5.56 3.17
CA ARG A 53 11.77 5.61 4.64
C ARG A 53 11.96 4.22 5.25
N ASP A 54 12.78 4.19 6.28
CA ASP A 54 13.01 3.03 7.14
C ASP A 54 11.99 3.11 8.28
N VAL A 55 11.09 2.15 8.34
CA VAL A 55 9.98 2.14 9.31
C VAL A 55 9.84 0.75 9.92
N ALA A 56 9.12 0.67 11.03
CA ALA A 56 8.71 -0.62 11.58
C ALA A 56 7.58 -1.18 10.71
N GLY A 57 7.75 -2.41 10.25
CA GLY A 57 6.71 -3.11 9.52
C GLY A 57 5.55 -3.50 10.44
N PRO A 58 4.48 -4.07 9.87
CA PRO A 58 3.31 -4.45 10.66
C PRO A 58 3.60 -5.54 11.70
N ASP A 59 4.64 -6.32 11.49
CA ASP A 59 5.09 -7.37 12.42
C ASP A 59 6.23 -6.91 13.33
N GLY A 60 6.63 -5.64 13.24
CA GLY A 60 7.70 -5.06 14.04
C GLY A 60 9.08 -5.10 13.41
N ASP A 61 9.29 -5.89 12.36
CA ASP A 61 10.57 -5.93 11.66
C ASP A 61 10.79 -4.63 10.89
N ARG A 62 12.05 -4.21 10.80
CA ARG A 62 12.39 -2.99 10.06
C ARG A 62 12.30 -3.24 8.57
N VAL A 63 11.67 -2.29 7.87
CA VAL A 63 11.58 -2.33 6.41
C VAL A 63 11.88 -0.95 5.85
N VAL A 64 12.37 -0.91 4.60
CA VAL A 64 12.44 0.34 3.85
C VAL A 64 11.39 0.29 2.75
N ILE A 65 10.55 1.31 2.69
CA ILE A 65 9.49 1.37 1.68
C ILE A 65 10.11 1.82 0.36
N GLU A 66 10.28 0.88 -0.55
CA GLU A 66 10.96 1.12 -1.82
C GLU A 66 9.99 1.63 -2.88
N GLN A 67 8.75 1.13 -2.85
CA GLN A 67 7.73 1.48 -3.83
C GLN A 67 6.35 1.41 -3.19
N LEU A 68 5.48 2.31 -3.65
CA LEU A 68 4.07 2.32 -3.27
C LEU A 68 3.21 2.14 -4.50
N VAL A 69 2.26 1.22 -4.41
CA VAL A 69 1.24 0.95 -5.43
C VAL A 69 -0.11 1.19 -4.78
N ALA A 70 -0.83 2.18 -5.24
CA ALA A 70 -2.14 2.53 -4.70
C ALA A 70 -3.23 2.10 -5.68
N VAL A 71 -4.18 1.29 -5.21
CA VAL A 71 -5.27 0.81 -6.04
C VAL A 71 -6.52 1.61 -5.70
N VAL A 72 -7.08 2.28 -6.70
CA VAL A 72 -8.31 3.06 -6.57
C VAL A 72 -9.44 2.44 -7.38
N GLU A 73 -10.66 2.59 -6.88
CA GLU A 73 -11.86 2.01 -7.52
C GLU A 73 -13.01 2.99 -7.47
N SER A 74 -14.05 2.71 -8.26
CA SER A 74 -15.29 3.51 -8.28
C SER A 74 -14.98 4.99 -8.53
N ALA A 75 -15.64 5.88 -7.82
CA ALA A 75 -15.46 7.32 -7.99
C ALA A 75 -14.03 7.78 -7.66
N ALA A 76 -13.30 7.03 -6.81
CA ALA A 76 -11.92 7.35 -6.46
C ALA A 76 -10.96 7.21 -7.64
N LYS A 77 -11.37 6.53 -8.73
CA LYS A 77 -10.53 6.43 -9.94
C LYS A 77 -10.25 7.79 -10.58
N ALA A 78 -11.03 8.81 -10.26
CA ALA A 78 -10.78 10.17 -10.74
C ALA A 78 -9.73 10.91 -9.91
N ALA A 79 -9.18 10.29 -8.86
CA ALA A 79 -8.18 10.93 -8.02
C ALA A 79 -6.91 11.24 -8.80
N GLU A 80 -6.24 12.33 -8.42
CA GLU A 80 -4.97 12.71 -9.04
C GLU A 80 -3.85 11.85 -8.48
N ALA A 81 -2.99 11.39 -9.40
CA ALA A 81 -1.84 10.55 -9.04
C ALA A 81 -0.62 11.43 -8.79
N PRO A 82 -0.04 11.39 -7.59
CA PRO A 82 1.19 12.13 -7.32
C PRO A 82 2.40 11.42 -7.94
N GLU A 83 3.48 12.15 -8.15
CA GLU A 83 4.74 11.52 -8.56
C GLU A 83 5.26 10.62 -7.44
N GLY A 84 5.90 9.54 -7.81
CA GLY A 84 6.51 8.62 -6.86
C GLY A 84 5.59 7.52 -6.36
N VAL A 85 4.33 7.51 -6.79
CA VAL A 85 3.37 6.46 -6.43
C VAL A 85 2.78 5.89 -7.72
N VAL A 86 2.78 4.56 -7.83
CA VAL A 86 2.10 3.87 -8.93
C VAL A 86 0.62 3.79 -8.58
N VAL A 87 -0.23 4.41 -9.38
CA VAL A 87 -1.67 4.37 -9.15
C VAL A 87 -2.31 3.41 -10.15
N VAL A 88 -3.00 2.40 -9.62
CA VAL A 88 -3.74 1.42 -10.41
C VAL A 88 -5.23 1.78 -10.32
N ARG A 89 -5.83 2.05 -11.47
CA ARG A 89 -7.27 2.37 -11.55
C ARG A 89 -8.01 1.11 -11.91
N ALA A 90 -8.66 0.50 -10.92
CA ALA A 90 -9.29 -0.81 -11.07
C ALA A 90 -10.47 -0.71 -12.05
N PRO A 91 -10.55 -1.60 -13.05
CA PRO A 91 -11.67 -1.57 -14.02
C PRO A 91 -13.00 -1.98 -13.37
N LYS A 92 -12.93 -2.75 -12.28
CA LYS A 92 -14.10 -3.19 -11.50
C LYS A 92 -13.79 -2.95 -10.03
N GLY A 93 -14.27 -3.77 -9.13
CA GLY A 93 -13.91 -3.68 -7.72
C GLY A 93 -12.40 -3.83 -7.53
N GLY A 94 -11.88 -3.17 -6.50
CA GLY A 94 -10.44 -3.07 -6.29
C GLY A 94 -9.76 -4.38 -5.90
N ASP A 95 -10.50 -5.35 -5.36
CA ASP A 95 -9.91 -6.58 -4.82
C ASP A 95 -9.09 -7.36 -5.83
N ASP A 96 -9.64 -7.55 -7.05
CA ASP A 96 -8.92 -8.28 -8.09
C ASP A 96 -7.64 -7.56 -8.49
N SER A 97 -7.68 -6.25 -8.60
CA SER A 97 -6.51 -5.45 -8.96
C SER A 97 -5.44 -5.47 -7.87
N ILE A 98 -5.85 -5.47 -6.60
CA ILE A 98 -4.92 -5.56 -5.47
C ILE A 98 -4.23 -6.92 -5.47
N VAL A 99 -5.01 -7.99 -5.62
CA VAL A 99 -4.46 -9.35 -5.65
C VAL A 99 -3.50 -9.51 -6.84
N SER A 100 -3.90 -9.02 -8.02
CA SER A 100 -3.04 -9.08 -9.21
C SER A 100 -1.73 -8.32 -9.01
N ALA A 101 -1.79 -7.13 -8.43
CA ALA A 101 -0.58 -6.33 -8.17
C ALA A 101 0.36 -7.07 -7.21
N ALA A 102 -0.20 -7.70 -6.18
CA ALA A 102 0.60 -8.45 -5.22
C ALA A 102 1.21 -9.70 -5.87
N GLU A 103 0.42 -10.44 -6.65
CA GLU A 103 0.90 -11.65 -7.31
C GLU A 103 2.02 -11.38 -8.30
N GLU A 104 1.87 -10.34 -9.12
CA GLU A 104 2.88 -9.97 -10.11
C GLU A 104 4.22 -9.66 -9.45
N ARG A 105 4.18 -8.92 -8.34
CA ARG A 105 5.41 -8.53 -7.65
C ARG A 105 6.00 -9.67 -6.85
N ASP A 106 5.15 -10.54 -6.30
CA ASP A 106 5.60 -11.75 -5.61
C ASP A 106 6.36 -12.67 -6.56
N VAL A 107 5.83 -12.87 -7.76
CA VAL A 107 6.50 -13.66 -8.80
C VAL A 107 7.84 -13.03 -9.21
N ALA A 108 7.92 -11.70 -9.19
CA ALA A 108 9.16 -11.00 -9.49
C ALA A 108 10.18 -11.04 -8.34
N GLY A 109 9.84 -11.67 -7.23
CA GLY A 109 10.75 -11.83 -6.10
C GLY A 109 10.75 -10.66 -5.12
N GLU A 110 9.80 -9.74 -5.24
CA GLU A 110 9.71 -8.61 -4.31
C GLU A 110 9.07 -9.04 -3.00
N HIS A 111 9.43 -8.35 -1.92
CA HIS A 111 8.75 -8.48 -0.64
C HIS A 111 7.63 -7.47 -0.59
N ILE A 112 6.42 -7.90 -0.20
CA ILE A 112 5.22 -7.08 -0.36
C ILE A 112 4.45 -7.01 0.95
N ILE A 113 3.98 -5.79 1.26
CA ILE A 113 3.00 -5.54 2.31
C ILE A 113 1.74 -5.04 1.63
N VAL A 114 0.62 -5.71 1.86
CA VAL A 114 -0.69 -5.26 1.37
C VAL A 114 -1.46 -4.63 2.53
N VAL A 115 -1.90 -3.40 2.35
CA VAL A 115 -2.64 -2.66 3.38
C VAL A 115 -4.14 -2.77 3.10
N SER A 116 -4.82 -3.61 3.85
CA SER A 116 -6.28 -3.79 3.81
C SER A 116 -6.72 -4.59 5.02
N ALA A 117 -7.87 -4.26 5.58
CA ALA A 117 -8.50 -5.03 6.66
C ALA A 117 -9.49 -6.07 6.12
N ASP A 118 -9.72 -6.10 4.83
CA ASP A 118 -10.69 -7.01 4.21
C ASP A 118 -10.21 -8.45 4.30
N ARG A 119 -10.94 -9.28 5.04
CA ARG A 119 -10.55 -10.69 5.28
C ARG A 119 -10.60 -11.52 4.02
N GLY A 120 -11.58 -11.29 3.16
CA GLY A 120 -11.71 -12.02 1.90
C GLY A 120 -10.55 -11.71 0.98
N LEU A 121 -10.14 -10.45 0.91
CA LEU A 121 -8.99 -10.04 0.15
C LEU A 121 -7.71 -10.69 0.69
N ARG A 122 -7.50 -10.61 2.00
CA ARG A 122 -6.30 -11.18 2.63
C ARG A 122 -6.17 -12.67 2.36
N ALA A 123 -7.28 -13.39 2.33
CA ALA A 123 -7.28 -14.84 2.09
C ALA A 123 -6.83 -15.19 0.67
N ARG A 124 -6.86 -14.24 -0.25
CA ARG A 124 -6.47 -14.44 -1.66
C ARG A 124 -5.01 -14.11 -1.93
N LEU A 125 -4.29 -13.55 -0.96
CA LEU A 125 -2.91 -13.11 -1.17
C LEU A 125 -1.95 -14.30 -1.18
N PRO A 126 -0.84 -14.23 -1.95
CA PRO A 126 0.21 -15.25 -1.89
C PRO A 126 0.78 -15.41 -0.49
N ASP A 127 1.28 -16.59 -0.17
CA ASP A 127 1.74 -16.94 1.18
C ASP A 127 2.85 -16.02 1.71
N GLY A 128 3.72 -15.54 0.85
CA GLY A 128 4.83 -14.69 1.27
C GLY A 128 4.46 -13.23 1.50
N VAL A 129 3.22 -12.84 1.17
CA VAL A 129 2.78 -11.45 1.27
C VAL A 129 2.30 -11.17 2.70
N VAL A 130 2.77 -10.07 3.27
CA VAL A 130 2.38 -9.65 4.62
C VAL A 130 1.17 -8.72 4.51
N ALA A 131 0.13 -8.98 5.29
CA ALA A 131 -1.05 -8.11 5.34
C ALA A 131 -0.93 -7.15 6.54
N ALA A 132 -1.29 -5.90 6.31
CA ALA A 132 -1.33 -4.87 7.35
C ALA A 132 -2.70 -4.20 7.34
N GLY A 133 -3.18 -3.80 8.51
CA GLY A 133 -4.41 -3.01 8.58
C GLY A 133 -4.17 -1.55 8.23
N PRO A 134 -5.26 -0.80 7.94
CA PRO A 134 -5.16 0.63 7.65
C PRO A 134 -4.51 1.44 8.76
N GLY A 135 -4.64 0.99 10.02
CA GLY A 135 -4.03 1.67 11.16
C GLY A 135 -2.51 1.78 11.06
N TRP A 136 -1.87 0.73 10.55
CA TRP A 136 -0.42 0.76 10.35
C TRP A 136 -0.04 1.90 9.40
N LEU A 137 -0.69 1.98 8.26
CA LEU A 137 -0.40 3.03 7.28
C LEU A 137 -0.77 4.42 7.82
N ASN A 138 -1.95 4.54 8.42
CA ASN A 138 -2.40 5.82 8.98
C ASN A 138 -1.40 6.36 10.01
N SER A 139 -0.83 5.49 10.84
CA SER A 139 0.19 5.90 11.80
C SER A 139 1.43 6.47 11.12
N LEU A 140 1.88 5.83 10.04
CA LEU A 140 3.03 6.32 9.29
C LEU A 140 2.76 7.67 8.65
N LEU A 141 1.52 7.91 8.25
CA LEU A 141 1.11 9.16 7.59
C LEU A 141 0.71 10.26 8.56
N GLY A 142 0.61 9.95 9.85
CA GLY A 142 0.17 10.92 10.85
C GLY A 142 -1.33 11.20 10.83
N ARG A 143 -2.09 10.23 10.39
CA ARG A 143 -3.55 10.38 10.29
C ARG A 143 -4.28 9.85 11.51
#